data_b4c08841a1a9928ce87e24608d511a7e
#
_entry.id   b4c08841a1a9928ce87e24608d511a7e
#
_cell.length_a   1.000
_cell.length_b   1.000
_cell.length_c   1.000
_cell.angle_alpha   90.00
_cell.angle_beta   90.00
_cell.angle_gamma   90.00
#
_symmetry.space_group_name_H-M   'P 1'
#
loop_
_entity.id
_entity.type
_entity.pdbx_description
1 polymer ?
#
loop_
_entity_poly.entity_id
_entity_poly.type
_entity_poly.pdbx_seq_one_letter_code
_entity_poly.pdbx_strand_id
1 'polypeptide(L)'
;KSALAGKMLRLQEKLDLEISHAQMEKEQVKSLISNMSHQLKTPLANVVMYEEILEAGVEEAETQREFQRRLKEQTRKLDWILQSLFKMVKLEQGVLSFEAENLGIKDTIRNAVSGVYEKAEKKGMEICTESFEDRYLYHNRPWTAEAIENILENAVKYSPENSKIRITLEGFEMYTRIGIQDQGMGIPKKEQSRIFHRFYRGKNAENFEGSGIGLYLTRLILEMEKGYITVESAPGKGS
;
A
#
# COMPACT_ATOMS: atom_id res chain seq x y z
N LYS A 1 -51.53 -17.07 13.24
CA LYS A 1 -50.69 -17.91 12.33
C LYS A 1 -49.81 -17.06 11.41
N SER A 2 -50.26 -15.89 10.89
CA SER A 2 -49.47 -15.05 9.97
C SER A 2 -48.27 -14.34 10.62
N ALA A 3 -48.42 -13.91 11.86
CA ALA A 3 -47.30 -13.22 12.60
C ALA A 3 -46.12 -14.15 12.91
N LEU A 4 -46.37 -15.43 13.18
CA LEU A 4 -45.34 -16.42 13.43
C LEU A 4 -44.59 -16.78 12.14
N ALA A 5 -45.31 -16.94 11.04
CA ALA A 5 -44.71 -17.17 9.72
C ALA A 5 -43.82 -15.98 9.26
N GLY A 6 -44.28 -14.74 9.49
CA GLY A 6 -43.50 -13.56 9.21
C GLY A 6 -42.22 -13.42 10.07
N LYS A 7 -42.28 -13.85 11.34
CA LYS A 7 -41.06 -13.90 12.20
C LYS A 7 -40.08 -14.98 11.73
N MET A 8 -40.61 -16.14 11.30
CA MET A 8 -39.78 -17.24 10.83
C MET A 8 -39.08 -16.91 9.51
N LEU A 9 -39.76 -16.21 8.61
CA LEU A 9 -39.15 -15.72 7.36
C LEU A 9 -38.01 -14.73 7.60
N ARG A 10 -38.22 -13.76 8.47
CA ARG A 10 -37.17 -12.78 8.86
C ARG A 10 -35.96 -13.43 9.54
N LEU A 11 -36.17 -14.45 10.36
CA LEU A 11 -35.09 -15.23 10.97
C LEU A 11 -34.29 -15.99 9.92
N GLN A 12 -35.00 -16.58 8.94
CA GLN A 12 -34.35 -17.30 7.84
C GLN A 12 -33.55 -16.37 6.96
N GLU A 13 -34.09 -15.21 6.56
CA GLU A 13 -33.36 -14.17 5.82
C GLU A 13 -32.12 -13.69 6.55
N LYS A 14 -32.23 -13.49 7.89
CA LYS A 14 -31.08 -13.07 8.71
C LYS A 14 -30.00 -14.16 8.79
N LEU A 15 -30.41 -15.44 8.95
CA LEU A 15 -29.48 -16.57 8.96
C LEU A 15 -28.79 -16.73 7.61
N ASP A 16 -29.51 -16.62 6.51
CA ASP A 16 -28.94 -16.71 5.16
C ASP A 16 -27.92 -15.58 4.91
N LEU A 17 -28.21 -14.37 5.40
CA LEU A 17 -27.28 -13.25 5.34
C LEU A 17 -26.02 -13.50 6.18
N GLU A 18 -26.14 -13.99 7.41
CA GLU A 18 -25.02 -14.32 8.29
C GLU A 18 -24.16 -15.45 7.70
N ILE A 19 -24.78 -16.48 7.12
CA ILE A 19 -24.06 -17.57 6.43
C ILE A 19 -23.30 -17.03 5.21
N SER A 20 -23.94 -16.17 4.41
CA SER A 20 -23.29 -15.53 3.26
C SER A 20 -22.10 -14.68 3.67
N HIS A 21 -22.22 -13.89 4.74
CA HIS A 21 -21.12 -13.11 5.30
C HIS A 21 -19.97 -14.00 5.78
N ALA A 22 -20.26 -15.03 6.55
CA ALA A 22 -19.25 -15.97 7.03
C ALA A 22 -18.53 -16.72 5.88
N GLN A 23 -19.26 -17.04 4.81
CA GLN A 23 -18.65 -17.64 3.61
C GLN A 23 -17.74 -16.66 2.88
N MET A 24 -18.15 -15.40 2.73
CA MET A 24 -17.32 -14.37 2.13
C MET A 24 -16.05 -14.11 2.96
N GLU A 25 -16.15 -14.02 4.27
CA GLU A 25 -14.99 -13.88 5.16
C GLU A 25 -14.03 -15.05 5.03
N LYS A 26 -14.55 -16.29 5.00
CA LYS A 26 -13.74 -17.50 4.81
C LYS A 26 -12.98 -17.50 3.49
N GLU A 27 -13.62 -17.11 2.39
CA GLU A 27 -12.94 -17.01 1.09
C GLU A 27 -11.92 -15.87 1.04
N GLN A 28 -12.19 -14.77 1.73
CA GLN A 28 -11.22 -13.67 1.89
C GLN A 28 -9.98 -14.13 2.64
N VAL A 29 -10.15 -14.87 3.74
CA VAL A 29 -9.02 -15.43 4.53
C VAL A 29 -8.23 -16.45 3.70
N LYS A 30 -8.88 -17.35 2.96
CA LYS A 30 -8.17 -18.28 2.07
C LYS A 30 -7.36 -17.54 0.98
N SER A 31 -7.97 -16.55 0.35
CA SER A 31 -7.29 -15.72 -0.65
C SER A 31 -6.09 -15.00 -0.05
N LEU A 32 -6.24 -14.45 1.17
CA LEU A 32 -5.17 -13.81 1.93
C LEU A 32 -4.00 -14.78 2.13
N ILE A 33 -4.25 -15.97 2.71
CA ILE A 33 -3.21 -16.98 2.99
C ILE A 33 -2.52 -17.42 1.69
N SER A 34 -3.28 -17.67 0.63
CA SER A 34 -2.73 -18.07 -0.67
C SER A 34 -1.79 -17.01 -1.25
N ASN A 35 -2.24 -15.76 -1.27
CA ASN A 35 -1.46 -14.63 -1.78
C ASN A 35 -0.21 -14.37 -0.93
N MET A 36 -0.33 -14.41 0.40
CA MET A 36 0.81 -14.32 1.32
C MET A 36 1.85 -15.41 1.04
N SER A 37 1.39 -16.66 0.92
CA SER A 37 2.27 -17.79 0.65
C SER A 37 3.05 -17.59 -0.66
N HIS A 38 2.40 -17.11 -1.70
CA HIS A 38 3.06 -16.80 -2.97
C HIS A 38 4.06 -15.65 -2.85
N GLN A 39 3.70 -14.56 -2.15
CA GLN A 39 4.57 -13.39 -2.00
C GLN A 39 5.80 -13.66 -1.12
N LEU A 40 5.70 -14.58 -0.15
CA LEU A 40 6.81 -14.97 0.71
C LEU A 40 7.68 -16.06 0.08
N LYS A 41 7.10 -16.99 -0.67
CA LYS A 41 7.81 -18.13 -1.27
C LYS A 41 8.94 -17.69 -2.20
N THR A 42 8.70 -16.70 -3.05
CA THR A 42 9.69 -16.25 -4.06
C THR A 42 10.94 -15.64 -3.41
N PRO A 43 10.85 -14.62 -2.54
CA PRO A 43 12.04 -14.05 -1.90
C PRO A 43 12.72 -15.06 -0.97
N LEU A 44 11.98 -15.95 -0.31
CA LEU A 44 12.56 -17.01 0.54
C LEU A 44 13.37 -18.00 -0.31
N ALA A 45 12.84 -18.45 -1.44
CA ALA A 45 13.56 -19.33 -2.35
C ALA A 45 14.85 -18.67 -2.87
N ASN A 46 14.81 -17.38 -3.17
CA ASN A 46 16.00 -16.62 -3.56
C ASN A 46 17.04 -16.52 -2.44
N VAL A 47 16.59 -16.32 -1.18
CA VAL A 47 17.48 -16.32 0.01
C VAL A 47 18.22 -17.64 0.11
N VAL A 48 17.48 -18.76 0.08
CA VAL A 48 18.08 -20.12 0.15
C VAL A 48 19.05 -20.35 -1.01
N MET A 49 18.66 -20.01 -2.23
CA MET A 49 19.52 -20.16 -3.40
C MET A 49 20.84 -19.36 -3.28
N TYR A 50 20.77 -18.11 -2.86
CA TYR A 50 21.98 -17.27 -2.69
C TYR A 50 22.86 -17.76 -1.54
N GLU A 51 22.26 -18.30 -0.48
CA GLU A 51 22.97 -18.92 0.65
C GLU A 51 23.75 -20.16 0.16
N GLU A 52 23.08 -21.08 -0.55
CA GLU A 52 23.70 -22.28 -1.12
C GLU A 52 24.87 -21.94 -2.07
N ILE A 53 24.71 -20.91 -2.92
CA ILE A 53 25.78 -20.46 -3.82
C ILE A 53 26.99 -19.94 -3.04
N LEU A 54 26.74 -19.15 -1.97
CA LEU A 54 27.80 -18.60 -1.14
C LEU A 54 28.52 -19.68 -0.32
N GLU A 55 27.79 -20.71 0.18
CA GLU A 55 28.35 -21.85 0.89
C GLU A 55 29.19 -22.76 -0.02
N ALA A 56 28.77 -22.95 -1.26
CA ALA A 56 29.53 -23.73 -2.23
C ALA A 56 30.89 -23.09 -2.61
N GLY A 57 31.08 -21.83 -2.25
CA GLY A 57 32.29 -21.05 -2.52
C GLY A 57 32.22 -20.37 -3.89
N VAL A 58 32.45 -19.08 -3.89
CA VAL A 58 32.56 -18.26 -5.11
C VAL A 58 33.98 -17.74 -5.17
N GLU A 59 34.71 -18.13 -6.19
CA GLU A 59 36.17 -17.79 -6.33
C GLU A 59 36.36 -16.26 -6.53
N GLU A 60 35.45 -15.62 -7.22
CA GLU A 60 35.57 -14.20 -7.58
C GLU A 60 34.94 -13.31 -6.50
N ALA A 61 35.74 -12.47 -5.88
CA ALA A 61 35.32 -11.60 -4.78
C ALA A 61 34.18 -10.63 -5.16
N GLU A 62 34.12 -10.16 -6.40
CA GLU A 62 33.07 -9.28 -6.90
C GLU A 62 31.74 -9.99 -7.00
N THR A 63 31.72 -11.20 -7.54
CA THR A 63 30.56 -12.07 -7.62
C THR A 63 30.03 -12.46 -6.24
N GLN A 64 30.93 -12.73 -5.28
CA GLN A 64 30.57 -12.99 -3.90
C GLN A 64 29.85 -11.79 -3.25
N ARG A 65 30.38 -10.58 -3.46
CA ARG A 65 29.73 -9.33 -2.95
C ARG A 65 28.37 -9.10 -3.58
N GLU A 66 28.22 -9.41 -4.86
CA GLU A 66 26.93 -9.27 -5.56
C GLU A 66 25.87 -10.24 -4.97
N PHE A 67 26.21 -11.51 -4.72
CA PHE A 67 25.29 -12.45 -4.08
C PHE A 67 24.95 -12.05 -2.65
N GLN A 68 25.90 -11.57 -1.86
CA GLN A 68 25.64 -11.04 -0.52
C GLN A 68 24.70 -9.82 -0.57
N ARG A 69 24.86 -8.94 -1.55
CA ARG A 69 23.96 -7.79 -1.75
C ARG A 69 22.55 -8.25 -2.09
N ARG A 70 22.40 -9.20 -3.01
CA ARG A 70 21.11 -9.79 -3.42
C ARG A 70 20.43 -10.51 -2.26
N LEU A 71 21.17 -11.27 -1.48
CA LEU A 71 20.67 -11.93 -0.27
C LEU A 71 20.07 -10.90 0.71
N LYS A 72 20.81 -9.83 0.98
CA LYS A 72 20.36 -8.75 1.86
C LYS A 72 19.10 -8.04 1.33
N GLU A 73 18.99 -7.84 0.02
CA GLU A 73 17.81 -7.28 -0.62
C GLU A 73 16.58 -8.16 -0.46
N GLN A 74 16.71 -9.48 -0.68
CA GLN A 74 15.60 -10.42 -0.49
C GLN A 74 15.16 -10.52 0.97
N THR A 75 16.12 -10.52 1.91
CA THR A 75 15.80 -10.52 3.34
C THR A 75 15.05 -9.26 3.77
N ARG A 76 15.47 -8.08 3.28
CA ARG A 76 14.74 -6.81 3.53
C ARG A 76 13.35 -6.82 2.94
N LYS A 77 13.18 -7.42 1.76
CA LYS A 77 11.88 -7.57 1.11
C LYS A 77 10.94 -8.46 1.92
N LEU A 78 11.45 -9.57 2.47
CA LEU A 78 10.69 -10.45 3.38
C LEU A 78 10.23 -9.70 4.62
N ASP A 79 11.15 -8.99 5.28
CA ASP A 79 10.83 -8.20 6.47
C ASP A 79 9.75 -7.16 6.17
N TRP A 80 9.89 -6.41 5.07
CA TRP A 80 8.90 -5.42 4.65
C TRP A 80 7.52 -6.03 4.39
N ILE A 81 7.45 -7.21 3.72
CA ILE A 81 6.18 -7.92 3.49
C ILE A 81 5.55 -8.30 4.83
N LEU A 82 6.31 -8.87 5.76
CA LEU A 82 5.83 -9.28 7.07
C LEU A 82 5.31 -8.08 7.87
N GLN A 83 6.06 -6.97 7.93
CA GLN A 83 5.63 -5.75 8.63
C GLN A 83 4.34 -5.18 8.03
N SER A 84 4.23 -5.13 6.69
CA SER A 84 3.02 -4.67 6.01
C SER A 84 1.81 -5.55 6.32
N LEU A 85 2.00 -6.87 6.39
CA LEU A 85 0.96 -7.83 6.76
C LEU A 85 0.51 -7.63 8.22
N PHE A 86 1.45 -7.48 9.15
CA PHE A 86 1.12 -7.22 10.55
C PHE A 86 0.33 -5.90 10.72
N LYS A 87 0.76 -4.83 10.03
CA LYS A 87 0.04 -3.55 10.00
C LYS A 87 -1.39 -3.74 9.48
N MET A 88 -1.55 -4.42 8.35
CA MET A 88 -2.85 -4.70 7.74
C MET A 88 -3.78 -5.46 8.68
N VAL A 89 -3.30 -6.57 9.28
CA VAL A 89 -4.10 -7.39 10.21
C VAL A 89 -4.52 -6.57 11.43
N LYS A 90 -3.61 -5.78 12.00
CA LYS A 90 -3.92 -4.92 13.16
C LYS A 90 -4.99 -3.87 12.84
N LEU A 91 -4.94 -3.26 11.67
CA LEU A 91 -5.95 -2.29 11.23
C LEU A 91 -7.30 -2.97 10.98
N GLU A 92 -7.33 -4.12 10.29
CA GLU A 92 -8.57 -4.86 10.01
C GLU A 92 -9.27 -5.36 11.27
N GLN A 93 -8.50 -5.77 12.28
CA GLN A 93 -9.06 -6.24 13.55
C GLN A 93 -9.49 -5.12 14.51
N GLY A 94 -9.20 -3.86 14.18
CA GLY A 94 -9.46 -2.73 15.08
C GLY A 94 -8.73 -2.81 16.41
N VAL A 95 -7.67 -3.64 16.51
CA VAL A 95 -6.89 -3.86 17.74
C VAL A 95 -6.00 -2.67 18.07
N LEU A 96 -5.73 -1.81 17.09
CA LEU A 96 -4.97 -0.60 17.31
C LEU A 96 -5.88 0.51 17.86
N SER A 97 -5.50 1.09 18.97
CA SER A 97 -6.00 2.41 19.36
C SER A 97 -5.54 3.40 18.28
N PHE A 98 -6.44 3.68 17.34
CA PHE A 98 -6.20 4.66 16.29
C PHE A 98 -6.50 6.04 16.87
N GLU A 99 -5.57 6.54 17.69
CA GLU A 99 -5.71 7.84 18.32
C GLU A 99 -5.40 8.93 17.29
N ALA A 100 -6.45 9.59 16.82
CA ALA A 100 -6.32 10.75 15.96
C ALA A 100 -6.30 12.02 16.82
N GLU A 101 -5.48 12.98 16.42
CA GLU A 101 -5.33 14.28 17.05
C GLU A 101 -5.51 15.40 16.01
N ASN A 102 -5.87 16.59 16.47
CA ASN A 102 -5.97 17.77 15.60
C ASN A 102 -4.59 18.38 15.37
N LEU A 103 -3.92 17.96 14.30
CA LEU A 103 -2.52 18.29 14.00
C LEU A 103 -2.36 18.95 12.64
N GLY A 104 -1.34 19.80 12.50
CA GLY A 104 -0.95 20.39 11.22
C GLY A 104 -0.48 19.32 10.23
N ILE A 105 -1.07 19.31 9.03
CA ILE A 105 -0.81 18.28 8.02
C ILE A 105 0.55 18.46 7.31
N LYS A 106 1.11 19.67 7.31
CA LYS A 106 2.43 19.95 6.70
C LYS A 106 3.53 19.06 7.25
N ASP A 107 3.58 18.88 8.56
CA ASP A 107 4.60 18.06 9.20
C ASP A 107 4.44 16.59 8.84
N THR A 108 3.20 16.12 8.71
CA THR A 108 2.89 14.75 8.29
C THR A 108 3.35 14.51 6.85
N ILE A 109 3.06 15.45 5.94
CA ILE A 109 3.54 15.40 4.55
C ILE A 109 5.07 15.43 4.50
N ARG A 110 5.72 16.30 5.29
CA ARG A 110 7.18 16.39 5.36
C ARG A 110 7.82 15.08 5.80
N ASN A 111 7.24 14.41 6.80
CA ASN A 111 7.71 13.10 7.27
C ASN A 111 7.62 12.05 6.16
N ALA A 112 6.50 11.98 5.45
CA ALA A 112 6.31 11.05 4.33
C ALA A 112 7.29 11.32 3.18
N VAL A 113 7.51 12.60 2.82
CA VAL A 113 8.50 12.99 1.79
C VAL A 113 9.91 12.58 2.20
N SER A 114 10.26 12.76 3.48
CA SER A 114 11.58 12.36 4.00
C SER A 114 11.83 10.85 3.85
N GLY A 115 10.79 10.00 3.98
CA GLY A 115 10.88 8.55 3.82
C GLY A 115 11.23 8.11 2.38
N VAL A 116 10.87 8.90 1.38
CA VAL A 116 11.12 8.57 -0.04
C VAL A 116 12.22 9.39 -0.69
N TYR A 117 12.73 10.42 0.00
CA TYR A 117 13.64 11.40 -0.57
C TYR A 117 14.90 10.76 -1.20
N GLU A 118 15.58 9.88 -0.49
CA GLU A 118 16.78 9.19 -0.98
C GLU A 118 16.51 8.37 -2.26
N LYS A 119 15.33 7.74 -2.33
CA LYS A 119 14.93 6.95 -3.52
C LYS A 119 14.65 7.85 -4.71
N ALA A 120 14.00 9.00 -4.48
CA ALA A 120 13.72 10.00 -5.52
C ALA A 120 15.03 10.63 -6.02
N GLU A 121 15.93 11.04 -5.12
CA GLU A 121 17.22 11.61 -5.45
C GLU A 121 18.09 10.67 -6.30
N LYS A 122 18.15 9.37 -5.97
CA LYS A 122 18.86 8.36 -6.76
C LYS A 122 18.35 8.23 -8.20
N LYS A 123 17.08 8.56 -8.45
CA LYS A 123 16.46 8.61 -9.77
C LYS A 123 16.53 10.01 -10.43
N GLY A 124 17.16 10.97 -9.80
CA GLY A 124 17.18 12.37 -10.27
C GLY A 124 15.80 13.03 -10.26
N MET A 125 14.86 12.52 -9.47
CA MET A 125 13.49 13.03 -9.44
C MET A 125 13.36 14.20 -8.49
N GLU A 126 12.54 15.16 -8.86
CA GLU A 126 12.20 16.33 -8.05
C GLU A 126 10.83 16.13 -7.38
N ILE A 127 10.76 16.28 -6.04
CA ILE A 127 9.50 16.33 -5.31
C ILE A 127 9.17 17.78 -5.01
N CYS A 128 8.17 18.31 -5.71
CA CYS A 128 7.72 19.70 -5.60
C CYS A 128 6.47 19.78 -4.74
N THR A 129 6.50 20.64 -3.73
CA THR A 129 5.29 21.02 -3.00
C THR A 129 4.86 22.43 -3.43
N GLU A 130 3.61 22.60 -3.85
CA GLU A 130 3.07 23.94 -4.03
C GLU A 130 3.03 24.67 -2.66
N SER A 131 3.16 25.99 -2.68
CA SER A 131 3.01 26.76 -1.45
C SER A 131 1.55 26.69 -1.01
N PHE A 132 1.30 26.11 0.15
CA PHE A 132 -0.03 26.06 0.75
C PHE A 132 0.04 26.45 2.24
N GLU A 133 -1.06 26.98 2.75
CA GLU A 133 -1.22 27.21 4.18
C GLU A 133 -1.37 25.88 4.91
N ASP A 134 -0.81 25.78 6.14
CA ASP A 134 -1.00 24.58 6.95
C ASP A 134 -2.47 24.45 7.37
N ARG A 135 -2.94 23.20 7.38
CA ARG A 135 -4.30 22.89 7.81
C ARG A 135 -4.26 21.90 8.96
N TYR A 136 -5.07 22.18 9.95
CA TYR A 136 -5.25 21.29 11.08
C TYR A 136 -6.33 20.27 10.73
N LEU A 137 -5.94 18.99 10.74
CA LEU A 137 -6.83 17.87 10.46
C LEU A 137 -6.81 16.91 11.64
N TYR A 138 -7.95 16.27 11.87
CA TYR A 138 -8.06 15.22 12.87
C TYR A 138 -7.53 13.90 12.26
N HIS A 139 -6.26 13.60 12.52
CA HIS A 139 -5.59 12.45 11.93
C HIS A 139 -4.55 11.82 12.86
N ASN A 140 -4.18 10.59 12.60
CA ASN A 140 -3.07 9.91 13.26
C ASN A 140 -1.79 10.15 12.47
N ARG A 141 -0.89 11.01 12.95
CA ARG A 141 0.31 11.44 12.20
C ARG A 141 1.14 10.29 11.66
N PRO A 142 1.53 9.26 12.44
CA PRO A 142 2.27 8.12 11.93
C PRO A 142 1.56 7.35 10.80
N TRP A 143 0.27 7.08 10.96
CA TRP A 143 -0.48 6.31 9.96
C TRP A 143 -0.77 7.12 8.70
N THR A 144 -1.12 8.39 8.84
CA THR A 144 -1.32 9.29 7.68
C THR A 144 -0.01 9.49 6.92
N ALA A 145 1.12 9.62 7.62
CA ALA A 145 2.44 9.69 6.98
C ALA A 145 2.74 8.41 6.19
N GLU A 146 2.48 7.23 6.77
CA GLU A 146 2.61 5.93 6.08
C GLU A 146 1.73 5.85 4.82
N ALA A 147 0.47 6.32 4.91
CA ALA A 147 -0.44 6.35 3.76
C ALA A 147 0.11 7.22 2.62
N ILE A 148 0.60 8.41 2.93
CA ILE A 148 1.22 9.33 1.97
C ILE A 148 2.51 8.73 1.40
N GLU A 149 3.36 8.15 2.25
CA GLU A 149 4.63 7.51 1.85
C GLU A 149 4.38 6.37 0.87
N ASN A 150 3.40 5.50 1.09
CA ASN A 150 3.01 4.43 0.16
C ASN A 150 2.65 4.96 -1.24
N ILE A 151 1.96 6.10 -1.32
CA ILE A 151 1.61 6.74 -2.60
C ILE A 151 2.86 7.33 -3.25
N LEU A 152 3.70 8.04 -2.47
CA LEU A 152 4.94 8.62 -2.96
C LEU A 152 5.94 7.56 -3.43
N GLU A 153 6.06 6.43 -2.71
CA GLU A 153 6.87 5.29 -3.15
C GLU A 153 6.43 4.75 -4.52
N ASN A 154 5.10 4.63 -4.74
CA ASN A 154 4.57 4.25 -6.04
C ASN A 154 4.88 5.31 -7.10
N ALA A 155 4.71 6.59 -6.81
CA ALA A 155 5.05 7.69 -7.72
C ALA A 155 6.53 7.65 -8.13
N VAL A 156 7.46 7.49 -7.18
CA VAL A 156 8.90 7.34 -7.46
C VAL A 156 9.18 6.08 -8.28
N LYS A 157 8.55 4.98 -7.93
CA LYS A 157 8.79 3.68 -8.55
C LYS A 157 8.36 3.62 -10.01
N TYR A 158 7.17 4.10 -10.32
CA TYR A 158 6.55 3.97 -11.64
C TYR A 158 6.82 5.15 -12.59
N SER A 159 7.41 6.22 -12.10
CA SER A 159 7.82 7.35 -12.94
C SER A 159 9.20 7.13 -13.57
N PRO A 160 9.48 7.71 -14.74
CA PRO A 160 10.79 7.70 -15.34
C PRO A 160 11.81 8.49 -14.50
N GLU A 161 13.09 8.29 -14.77
CA GLU A 161 14.17 9.09 -14.21
C GLU A 161 14.03 10.56 -14.62
N ASN A 162 14.52 11.47 -13.78
CA ASN A 162 14.50 12.94 -13.98
C ASN A 162 13.08 13.52 -14.13
N SER A 163 12.06 12.83 -13.63
CA SER A 163 10.67 13.31 -13.62
C SER A 163 10.33 14.07 -12.34
N LYS A 164 9.11 14.60 -12.26
CA LYS A 164 8.64 15.39 -11.12
C LYS A 164 7.43 14.74 -10.47
N ILE A 165 7.41 14.79 -9.14
CA ILE A 165 6.23 14.48 -8.32
C ILE A 165 5.74 15.79 -7.72
N ARG A 166 4.46 16.10 -7.91
CA ARG A 166 3.85 17.31 -7.36
C ARG A 166 2.90 16.94 -6.23
N ILE A 167 3.04 17.65 -5.10
CA ILE A 167 2.15 17.52 -3.96
C ILE A 167 1.35 18.81 -3.82
N THR A 168 0.03 18.70 -3.74
CA THR A 168 -0.90 19.82 -3.55
C THR A 168 -1.75 19.60 -2.30
N LEU A 169 -2.19 20.70 -1.69
CA LEU A 169 -3.12 20.69 -0.56
C LEU A 169 -4.25 21.67 -0.85
N GLU A 170 -5.45 21.16 -0.99
CA GLU A 170 -6.65 21.94 -1.27
C GLU A 170 -7.66 21.79 -0.12
N GLY A 171 -8.13 22.90 0.39
CA GLY A 171 -9.12 22.92 1.44
C GLY A 171 -10.52 23.17 0.91
N PHE A 172 -11.45 22.31 1.28
CA PHE A 172 -12.89 22.46 1.06
C PHE A 172 -13.60 22.63 2.39
N GLU A 173 -14.87 22.99 2.39
CA GLU A 173 -15.65 23.17 3.62
C GLU A 173 -15.73 21.89 4.47
N MET A 174 -15.90 20.74 3.85
CA MET A 174 -16.14 19.45 4.51
C MET A 174 -14.92 18.54 4.57
N TYR A 175 -13.88 18.78 3.76
CA TYR A 175 -12.69 17.94 3.70
C TYR A 175 -11.46 18.71 3.20
N THR A 176 -10.32 18.11 3.36
CA THR A 176 -9.06 18.58 2.77
C THR A 176 -8.56 17.51 1.80
N ARG A 177 -8.19 17.92 0.60
CA ARG A 177 -7.61 17.07 -0.43
C ARG A 177 -6.08 17.20 -0.41
N ILE A 178 -5.40 16.07 -0.32
CA ILE A 178 -3.96 15.97 -0.56
C ILE A 178 -3.81 15.33 -1.95
N GLY A 179 -3.30 16.06 -2.91
CA GLY A 179 -3.04 15.57 -4.27
C GLY A 179 -1.57 15.18 -4.40
N ILE A 180 -1.30 14.00 -4.98
CA ILE A 180 0.04 13.56 -5.34
C ILE A 180 -0.01 13.19 -6.81
N GLN A 181 0.67 13.98 -7.65
CA GLN A 181 0.70 13.79 -9.09
C GLN A 181 2.07 13.30 -9.53
N ASP A 182 2.10 12.22 -10.27
CA ASP A 182 3.30 11.64 -10.88
C ASP A 182 3.30 11.75 -12.41
N GLN A 183 4.42 11.41 -13.03
CA GLN A 183 4.60 11.36 -14.48
C GLN A 183 4.88 9.92 -14.94
N GLY A 184 4.31 8.95 -14.23
CA GLY A 184 4.53 7.53 -14.45
C GLY A 184 3.81 6.95 -15.66
N MET A 185 3.82 5.62 -15.74
CA MET A 185 3.20 4.86 -16.84
C MET A 185 1.68 5.02 -16.91
N GLY A 186 1.05 5.53 -15.87
CA GLY A 186 -0.39 5.63 -15.74
C GLY A 186 -1.10 4.29 -15.55
N ILE A 187 -2.41 4.38 -15.23
CA ILE A 187 -3.23 3.23 -14.85
C ILE A 187 -4.44 3.12 -15.78
N PRO A 188 -4.63 1.98 -16.45
CA PRO A 188 -5.81 1.75 -17.29
C PRO A 188 -7.11 1.87 -16.48
N LYS A 189 -8.13 2.51 -17.05
CA LYS A 189 -9.41 2.78 -16.36
C LYS A 189 -10.03 1.54 -15.69
N LYS A 190 -9.92 0.38 -16.33
CA LYS A 190 -10.41 -0.91 -15.80
C LYS A 190 -9.65 -1.43 -14.56
N GLU A 191 -8.47 -0.88 -14.28
CA GLU A 191 -7.63 -1.28 -13.16
C GLU A 191 -7.72 -0.31 -11.98
N GLN A 192 -8.18 0.93 -12.19
CA GLN A 192 -8.18 2.01 -11.20
C GLN A 192 -8.95 1.65 -9.91
N SER A 193 -10.08 0.97 -10.01
CA SER A 193 -10.81 0.49 -8.83
C SER A 193 -10.12 -0.70 -8.14
N ARG A 194 -9.30 -1.45 -8.88
CA ARG A 194 -8.68 -2.68 -8.40
C ARG A 194 -7.34 -2.46 -7.71
N ILE A 195 -6.63 -1.36 -8.00
CA ILE A 195 -5.31 -1.07 -7.41
C ILE A 195 -5.35 -0.95 -5.89
N PHE A 196 -6.53 -0.70 -5.30
CA PHE A 196 -6.76 -0.63 -3.86
C PHE A 196 -7.17 -1.98 -3.25
N HIS A 197 -7.18 -3.07 -4.03
CA HIS A 197 -7.41 -4.42 -3.51
C HIS A 197 -6.10 -5.04 -3.01
N ARG A 198 -6.20 -5.88 -1.99
CA ARG A 198 -5.06 -6.63 -1.43
C ARG A 198 -4.33 -7.40 -2.52
N PHE A 199 -3.00 -7.32 -2.52
CA PHE A 199 -2.09 -8.03 -3.42
C PHE A 199 -2.33 -7.78 -4.91
N TYR A 200 -3.16 -6.80 -5.25
CA TYR A 200 -3.39 -6.47 -6.64
C TYR A 200 -2.16 -5.78 -7.25
N ARG A 201 -1.77 -6.24 -8.41
CA ARG A 201 -0.73 -5.63 -9.25
C ARG A 201 -1.26 -5.54 -10.68
N GLY A 202 -1.17 -4.37 -11.26
CA GLY A 202 -1.53 -4.17 -12.66
C GLY A 202 -0.60 -4.94 -13.60
N LYS A 203 -1.09 -5.34 -14.77
CA LYS A 203 -0.30 -6.10 -15.75
C LYS A 203 1.00 -5.40 -16.15
N ASN A 204 0.96 -4.07 -16.28
CA ASN A 204 2.14 -3.28 -16.63
C ASN A 204 3.12 -3.12 -15.46
N ALA A 205 2.72 -3.47 -14.25
CA ALA A 205 3.54 -3.39 -13.03
C ALA A 205 4.24 -4.72 -12.68
N GLU A 206 4.08 -5.78 -13.47
CA GLU A 206 4.67 -7.10 -13.20
C GLU A 206 6.20 -7.06 -13.13
N ASN A 207 6.83 -6.24 -13.96
CA ASN A 207 8.29 -6.07 -14.01
C ASN A 207 8.86 -5.21 -12.88
N PHE A 208 8.01 -4.54 -12.10
CA PHE A 208 8.45 -3.73 -10.96
C PHE A 208 8.31 -4.53 -9.67
N GLU A 209 9.22 -4.35 -8.73
CA GLU A 209 9.09 -4.98 -7.42
C GLU A 209 7.88 -4.45 -6.65
N GLY A 210 7.23 -5.30 -5.84
CA GLY A 210 6.15 -4.88 -4.94
C GLY A 210 5.21 -6.02 -4.57
N SER A 211 4.58 -5.92 -3.42
CA SER A 211 3.65 -6.92 -2.89
C SER A 211 2.18 -6.65 -3.24
N GLY A 212 1.82 -5.44 -3.67
CA GLY A 212 0.43 -5.02 -3.85
C GLY A 212 -0.32 -4.78 -2.54
N ILE A 213 0.39 -4.51 -1.44
CA ILE A 213 -0.20 -4.24 -0.11
C ILE A 213 -0.30 -2.73 0.16
N GLY A 214 0.64 -1.91 -0.32
CA GLY A 214 0.76 -0.50 0.07
C GLY A 214 -0.49 0.33 -0.17
N LEU A 215 -1.07 0.31 -1.38
CA LEU A 215 -2.30 1.07 -1.68
C LEU A 215 -3.53 0.54 -0.92
N TYR A 216 -3.60 -0.75 -0.67
CA TYR A 216 -4.64 -1.32 0.19
C TYR A 216 -4.50 -0.83 1.64
N LEU A 217 -3.29 -0.83 2.18
CA LEU A 217 -3.00 -0.30 3.51
C LEU A 217 -3.34 1.20 3.59
N THR A 218 -2.97 1.98 2.57
CA THR A 218 -3.36 3.39 2.45
C THR A 218 -4.87 3.57 2.54
N ARG A 219 -5.63 2.76 1.81
CA ARG A 219 -7.10 2.79 1.85
C ARG A 219 -7.63 2.49 3.26
N LEU A 220 -7.14 1.45 3.93
CA LEU A 220 -7.56 1.10 5.29
C LEU A 220 -7.27 2.24 6.29
N ILE A 221 -6.10 2.85 6.22
CA ILE A 221 -5.73 3.98 7.07
C ILE A 221 -6.71 5.13 6.88
N LEU A 222 -6.99 5.51 5.64
CA LEU A 222 -7.89 6.62 5.34
C LEU A 222 -9.35 6.31 5.75
N GLU A 223 -9.82 5.07 5.58
CA GLU A 223 -11.13 4.63 6.06
C GLU A 223 -11.25 4.77 7.60
N MET A 224 -10.18 4.46 8.35
CA MET A 224 -10.12 4.68 9.81
C MET A 224 -10.19 6.17 10.18
N GLU A 225 -9.65 7.05 9.34
CA GLU A 225 -9.71 8.51 9.48
C GLU A 225 -10.99 9.13 8.89
N LYS A 226 -11.95 8.31 8.46
CA LYS A 226 -13.19 8.74 7.78
C LYS A 226 -12.93 9.50 6.48
N GLY A 227 -11.76 9.26 5.89
CA GLY A 227 -11.35 9.75 4.58
C GLY A 227 -11.55 8.70 3.49
N TYR A 228 -11.14 9.04 2.29
CA TYR A 228 -11.15 8.13 1.16
C TYR A 228 -10.01 8.47 0.19
N ILE A 229 -9.68 7.55 -0.68
CA ILE A 229 -8.69 7.74 -1.74
C ILE A 229 -9.32 7.53 -3.11
N THR A 230 -8.95 8.39 -4.05
CA THR A 230 -9.33 8.27 -5.46
C THR A 230 -8.09 8.32 -6.35
N VAL A 231 -8.22 7.86 -7.57
CA VAL A 231 -7.17 7.94 -8.58
C VAL A 231 -7.74 8.47 -9.88
N GLU A 232 -7.04 9.44 -10.46
CA GLU A 232 -7.27 9.94 -11.80
C GLU A 232 -6.01 9.66 -12.61
N SER A 233 -6.12 8.82 -13.63
CA SER A 233 -4.95 8.36 -14.39
C SER A 233 -5.34 7.94 -15.80
N ALA A 234 -4.39 8.04 -16.71
CA ALA A 234 -4.49 7.47 -18.04
C ALA A 234 -3.14 6.87 -18.47
N PRO A 235 -3.13 5.79 -19.26
CA PRO A 235 -1.90 5.19 -19.74
C PRO A 235 -0.97 6.21 -20.40
N GLY A 236 0.28 6.28 -19.94
CA GLY A 236 1.31 7.20 -20.43
C GLY A 236 1.19 8.65 -19.97
N LYS A 237 0.24 8.97 -19.06
CA LYS A 237 0.03 10.35 -18.56
C LYS A 237 0.29 10.51 -17.06
N GLY A 238 0.72 9.44 -16.39
CA GLY A 238 0.87 9.42 -14.93
C GLY A 238 -0.47 9.29 -14.19
N SER A 239 -0.43 9.60 -12.90
CA SER A 239 -1.57 9.54 -11.98
C SER A 239 -1.59 10.73 -11.07
#